data_f431884985bfad0eca5c6b87bfd5daba
#
_entry.id   f431884985bfad0eca5c6b87bfd5daba
#
_cell.length_a   1.000
_cell.length_b   1.000
_cell.length_c   1.000
_cell.angle_alpha   90.00
_cell.angle_beta   90.00
_cell.angle_gamma   90.00
#
_symmetry.space_group_name_H-M   'P 1'
#
loop_
_entity.id
_entity.type
_entity.pdbx_description
1 polymer ?
#
loop_
_entity_poly.entity_id
_entity_poly.type
_entity_poly.pdbx_seq_one_letter_code
_entity_poly.pdbx_strand_id
1 'polypeptide(L)'
;HLKKQRGCIVNIIDIHTERPLKNYVIYNAAKGGLLTLTRSLAVEMAPEVRVNGVSPGPILWPETGKWTDEAERQATIAGTLLKRCGEPDDIAKTVYFLIADAPYITGQVIAVDGGRSIAL
;
A
#
# COMPACT_ATOMS: atom_id res chain seq x y z
N HIS A 1 -21.78 -8.74 -8.47
CA HIS A 1 -21.91 -7.38 -9.01
C HIS A 1 -20.67 -6.90 -9.74
N LEU A 2 -19.50 -6.98 -9.10
CA LEU A 2 -18.23 -6.58 -9.74
C LEU A 2 -17.96 -7.37 -11.03
N LYS A 3 -18.23 -8.66 -11.05
CA LYS A 3 -18.08 -9.49 -12.25
C LYS A 3 -18.93 -9.00 -13.41
N LYS A 4 -20.19 -8.66 -13.13
CA LYS A 4 -21.10 -8.08 -14.12
C LYS A 4 -20.59 -6.78 -14.71
N GLN A 5 -20.03 -5.93 -13.87
CA GLN A 5 -19.54 -4.60 -14.25
C GLN A 5 -18.12 -4.59 -14.77
N ARG A 6 -17.43 -5.73 -14.72
CA ARG A 6 -16.01 -5.83 -15.01
C ARG A 6 -15.18 -4.81 -14.22
N GLY A 7 -15.51 -4.72 -12.93
CA GLY A 7 -14.88 -3.79 -12.01
C GLY A 7 -13.49 -4.21 -11.58
N CYS A 8 -12.99 -3.52 -10.58
CA CYS A 8 -11.73 -3.88 -9.94
C CYS A 8 -11.77 -3.58 -8.46
N ILE A 9 -10.86 -4.20 -7.73
CA ILE A 9 -10.64 -3.95 -6.30
C ILE A 9 -9.20 -3.50 -6.15
N VAL A 10 -8.99 -2.44 -5.36
CA VAL A 10 -7.67 -2.00 -4.94
C VAL A 10 -7.67 -1.95 -3.41
N ASN A 11 -6.85 -2.78 -2.79
CA ASN A 11 -6.72 -2.86 -1.35
C ASN A 11 -5.55 -2.00 -0.88
N ILE A 12 -5.76 -1.26 0.21
CA ILE A 12 -4.67 -0.51 0.86
C ILE A 12 -4.04 -1.42 1.91
N ILE A 13 -2.82 -1.83 1.63
CA ILE A 13 -2.06 -2.76 2.47
C ILE A 13 -1.08 -1.98 3.35
N ASP A 14 0.15 -2.40 3.46
CA ASP A 14 1.20 -1.70 4.19
C ASP A 14 2.54 -2.37 3.89
N ILE A 15 3.61 -1.60 3.78
CA ILE A 15 4.96 -2.17 3.58
C ILE A 15 5.39 -3.05 4.75
N HIS A 16 4.77 -2.90 5.94
CA HIS A 16 5.09 -3.69 7.12
C HIS A 16 4.59 -5.14 7.03
N THR A 17 3.92 -5.53 5.96
CA THR A 17 3.71 -6.96 5.63
C THR A 17 5.01 -7.64 5.28
N GLU A 18 5.97 -6.90 4.75
CA GLU A 18 7.33 -7.38 4.41
C GLU A 18 8.32 -7.11 5.55
N ARG A 19 8.11 -6.05 6.32
CA ARG A 19 8.98 -5.63 7.43
C ARG A 19 8.11 -5.33 8.66
N PRO A 20 7.79 -6.34 9.49
CA PRO A 20 6.86 -6.18 10.59
C PRO A 20 7.25 -5.10 11.58
N LEU A 21 6.28 -4.32 12.00
CA LEU A 21 6.44 -3.34 13.08
C LEU A 21 6.47 -4.06 14.42
N LYS A 22 7.46 -3.72 15.25
CA LYS A 22 7.53 -4.19 16.64
C LYS A 22 6.30 -3.67 17.41
N ASN A 23 5.73 -4.51 18.27
CA ASN A 23 4.56 -4.21 19.10
C ASN A 23 3.22 -4.11 18.35
N TYR A 24 3.18 -4.55 17.09
CA TYR A 24 1.97 -4.48 16.25
C TYR A 24 1.60 -5.85 15.67
N VAL A 25 1.63 -6.90 16.50
CA VAL A 25 1.41 -8.29 16.04
C VAL A 25 0.07 -8.45 15.32
N ILE A 26 -1.01 -7.95 15.91
CA ILE A 26 -2.36 -8.09 15.33
C ILE A 26 -2.47 -7.26 14.05
N TYR A 27 -1.97 -6.04 14.06
CA TYR A 27 -1.94 -5.17 12.89
C TYR A 27 -1.16 -5.82 11.74
N ASN A 28 0.03 -6.34 12.03
CA ASN A 28 0.86 -7.01 11.04
C ASN A 28 0.15 -8.23 10.46
N ALA A 29 -0.52 -9.03 11.31
CA ALA A 29 -1.27 -10.21 10.89
C ALA A 29 -2.46 -9.82 10.01
N ALA A 30 -3.20 -8.77 10.36
CA ALA A 30 -4.35 -8.28 9.60
C ALA A 30 -3.92 -7.79 8.21
N LYS A 31 -2.86 -6.99 8.13
CA LYS A 31 -2.34 -6.50 6.85
C LYS A 31 -1.70 -7.61 6.02
N GLY A 32 -1.02 -8.56 6.65
CA GLY A 32 -0.51 -9.76 5.99
C GLY A 32 -1.62 -10.61 5.41
N GLY A 33 -2.72 -10.76 6.16
CA GLY A 33 -3.93 -11.43 5.69
C GLY A 33 -4.55 -10.73 4.48
N LEU A 34 -4.59 -9.40 4.50
CA LEU A 34 -5.09 -8.60 3.37
C LEU A 34 -4.22 -8.76 2.12
N LEU A 35 -2.91 -8.86 2.29
CA LEU A 35 -1.98 -9.15 1.18
C LEU A 35 -2.31 -10.51 0.54
N THR A 36 -2.46 -11.54 1.36
CA THR A 36 -2.81 -12.88 0.87
C THR A 36 -4.20 -12.89 0.22
N LEU A 37 -5.17 -12.23 0.85
CA LEU A 37 -6.53 -12.10 0.31
C LEU A 37 -6.53 -11.42 -1.06
N THR A 38 -5.74 -10.38 -1.25
CA THR A 38 -5.62 -9.68 -2.53
C THR A 38 -5.20 -10.65 -3.65
N ARG A 39 -4.21 -11.47 -3.40
CA ARG A 39 -3.73 -12.46 -4.37
C ARG A 39 -4.74 -13.57 -4.61
N SER A 40 -5.35 -14.06 -3.56
CA SER A 40 -6.38 -15.12 -3.65
C SER A 40 -7.59 -14.65 -4.43
N LEU A 41 -8.07 -13.44 -4.15
CA LEU A 41 -9.21 -12.86 -4.88
C LEU A 41 -8.88 -12.62 -6.35
N ALA A 42 -7.64 -12.24 -6.65
CA ALA A 42 -7.23 -12.08 -8.06
C ALA A 42 -7.38 -13.39 -8.83
N VAL A 43 -7.01 -14.51 -8.22
CA VAL A 43 -7.20 -15.84 -8.82
C VAL A 43 -8.67 -16.19 -8.97
N GLU A 44 -9.47 -15.97 -7.91
CA GLU A 44 -10.87 -16.37 -7.88
C GLU A 44 -11.77 -15.54 -8.81
N MET A 45 -11.44 -14.26 -8.97
CA MET A 45 -12.31 -13.31 -9.67
C MET A 45 -11.91 -13.03 -11.12
N ALA A 46 -10.77 -13.56 -11.56
CA ALA A 46 -10.37 -13.44 -12.95
C ALA A 46 -11.29 -14.28 -13.85
N PRO A 47 -11.51 -13.93 -15.12
CA PRO A 47 -10.94 -12.76 -15.81
C PRO A 47 -11.77 -11.47 -15.66
N GLU A 48 -12.96 -11.52 -15.01
CA GLU A 48 -13.91 -10.41 -15.00
C GLU A 48 -13.49 -9.26 -14.08
N VAL A 49 -12.81 -9.56 -12.98
CA VAL A 49 -12.42 -8.55 -11.98
C VAL A 49 -10.93 -8.64 -11.72
N ARG A 50 -10.25 -7.49 -11.77
CA ARG A 50 -8.86 -7.35 -11.35
C ARG A 50 -8.82 -7.01 -9.87
N VAL A 51 -7.85 -7.57 -9.15
CA VAL A 51 -7.66 -7.32 -7.72
C VAL A 51 -6.19 -7.03 -7.49
N ASN A 52 -5.90 -5.81 -7.05
CA ASN A 52 -4.53 -5.36 -6.78
C ASN A 52 -4.45 -4.68 -5.43
N GLY A 53 -3.26 -4.40 -4.99
CA GLY A 53 -3.01 -3.70 -3.74
C GLY A 53 -1.99 -2.58 -3.90
N VAL A 54 -2.06 -1.64 -2.96
CA VAL A 54 -1.07 -0.58 -2.79
C VAL A 54 -0.55 -0.69 -1.37
N SER A 55 0.77 -0.71 -1.21
CA SER A 55 1.43 -0.76 0.09
C SER A 55 2.09 0.58 0.38
N PRO A 56 1.45 1.45 1.15
CA PRO A 56 2.05 2.71 1.56
C PRO A 56 3.23 2.52 2.51
N GLY A 57 4.22 3.38 2.37
CA GLY A 57 5.25 3.58 3.38
C GLY A 57 4.95 4.78 4.26
N PRO A 58 5.96 5.55 4.66
CA PRO A 58 5.75 6.74 5.50
C PRO A 58 5.01 7.82 4.72
N ILE A 59 3.76 8.06 5.08
CA ILE A 59 2.89 9.05 4.45
C ILE A 59 2.54 10.12 5.47
N LEU A 60 2.65 11.39 5.08
CA LEU A 60 2.24 12.51 5.90
C LEU A 60 0.73 12.75 5.70
N TRP A 61 -0.06 12.29 6.66
CA TRP A 61 -1.52 12.47 6.64
C TRP A 61 -1.89 13.78 7.32
N PRO A 62 -2.58 14.70 6.65
CA PRO A 62 -2.92 16.00 7.25
C PRO A 62 -3.72 15.90 8.54
N GLU A 63 -4.64 14.95 8.62
CA GLU A 63 -5.51 14.79 9.78
C GLU A 63 -4.79 14.25 11.01
N THR A 64 -3.74 13.50 10.82
CA THR A 64 -3.00 12.94 11.93
C THR A 64 -1.91 13.85 12.44
N GLY A 65 -1.42 14.78 11.63
CA GLY A 65 -0.53 15.91 11.98
C GLY A 65 0.55 15.66 13.03
N LYS A 66 0.80 14.42 13.36
CA LYS A 66 1.41 14.00 14.61
C LYS A 66 2.87 13.61 14.49
N TRP A 67 3.58 14.32 13.70
CA TRP A 67 5.00 14.33 13.94
C TRP A 67 5.27 15.37 15.06
N THR A 68 4.89 15.00 16.29
CA THR A 68 5.15 15.81 17.46
C THR A 68 6.62 15.74 17.86
N ASP A 69 7.34 14.73 17.37
CA ASP A 69 8.77 14.58 17.59
C ASP A 69 9.52 14.77 16.27
N GLU A 70 10.24 15.86 16.16
CA GLU A 70 11.03 16.20 14.98
C GLU A 70 12.16 15.19 14.75
N ALA A 71 12.74 14.63 15.82
CA ALA A 71 13.78 13.62 15.70
C ALA A 71 13.23 12.33 15.07
N GLU A 72 12.04 11.92 15.47
CA GLU A 72 11.35 10.76 14.87
C GLU A 72 11.02 11.00 13.41
N ARG A 73 10.54 12.18 13.08
CA ARG A 73 10.27 12.59 11.70
C ARG A 73 11.52 12.52 10.84
N GLN A 74 12.63 13.09 11.30
CA GLN A 74 13.88 13.08 10.56
C GLN A 74 14.42 11.66 10.40
N ALA A 75 14.29 10.80 11.40
CA ALA A 75 14.70 9.41 11.32
C ALA A 75 13.87 8.66 10.27
N THR A 76 12.56 8.91 10.22
CA THR A 76 11.66 8.30 9.23
C THR A 76 12.04 8.73 7.81
N ILE A 77 12.26 10.02 7.61
CA ILE A 77 12.69 10.57 6.31
C ILE A 77 14.03 9.99 5.88
N ALA A 78 15.00 9.94 6.80
CA ALA A 78 16.32 9.39 6.53
C ALA A 78 16.27 7.90 6.14
N GLY A 79 15.25 7.18 6.62
CA GLY A 79 15.03 5.78 6.28
C GLY A 79 14.44 5.54 4.89
N THR A 80 14.03 6.58 4.17
CA THR A 80 13.57 6.46 2.78
C THR A 80 14.72 6.75 1.81
N LEU A 81 14.68 6.14 0.64
CA LEU A 81 15.65 6.44 -0.41
C LEU A 81 15.39 7.80 -1.06
N LEU A 82 14.12 8.20 -1.16
CA LEU A 82 13.76 9.47 -1.76
C LEU A 82 13.86 10.66 -0.80
N LYS A 83 14.23 10.41 0.47
CA LYS A 83 14.51 11.44 1.48
C LYS A 83 13.35 12.40 1.74
N ARG A 84 12.14 11.86 1.71
CA ARG A 84 10.92 12.58 2.11
C ARG A 84 9.84 11.60 2.53
N CYS A 85 8.86 12.07 3.27
CA CYS A 85 7.59 11.37 3.43
C CYS A 85 6.77 11.49 2.15
N GLY A 86 5.97 10.49 1.86
CA GLY A 86 4.97 10.60 0.81
C GLY A 86 3.80 11.47 1.25
N GLU A 87 3.00 11.85 0.30
CA GLU A 87 1.75 12.59 0.51
C GLU A 87 0.57 11.69 0.14
N PRO A 88 -0.65 11.96 0.65
CA PRO A 88 -1.84 11.22 0.24
C PRO A 88 -2.02 11.12 -1.26
N ASP A 89 -1.65 12.17 -2.00
CA ASP A 89 -1.74 12.21 -3.46
C ASP A 89 -0.83 11.17 -4.13
N ASP A 90 0.31 10.84 -3.54
CA ASP A 90 1.19 9.77 -4.05
C ASP A 90 0.46 8.43 -4.06
N ILE A 91 -0.33 8.16 -3.02
CA ILE A 91 -1.15 6.95 -2.92
C ILE A 91 -2.32 7.02 -3.90
N ALA A 92 -3.02 8.15 -3.93
CA ALA A 92 -4.20 8.35 -4.78
C ALA A 92 -3.87 8.17 -6.27
N LYS A 93 -2.74 8.68 -6.73
CA LYS A 93 -2.29 8.52 -8.11
C LYS A 93 -2.06 7.05 -8.47
N THR A 94 -1.48 6.29 -7.56
CA THR A 94 -1.21 4.86 -7.79
C THR A 94 -2.52 4.08 -7.83
N VAL A 95 -3.44 4.35 -6.92
CA VAL A 95 -4.78 3.74 -6.91
C VAL A 95 -5.51 4.06 -8.21
N TYR A 96 -5.51 5.32 -8.62
CA TYR A 96 -6.13 5.74 -9.87
C TYR A 96 -5.55 5.01 -11.09
N PHE A 97 -4.24 4.90 -11.16
CA PHE A 97 -3.56 4.15 -12.23
C PHE A 97 -4.06 2.70 -12.30
N LEU A 98 -4.12 2.03 -11.15
CA LEU A 98 -4.58 0.64 -11.10
C LEU A 98 -6.05 0.49 -11.52
N ILE A 99 -6.88 1.47 -11.21
CA ILE A 99 -8.30 1.46 -11.59
C ILE A 99 -8.47 1.76 -13.08
N ALA A 100 -7.86 2.83 -13.56
CA ALA A 100 -8.18 3.43 -14.85
C ALA A 100 -7.25 3.01 -15.99
N ASP A 101 -5.96 2.79 -15.71
CA ASP A 101 -4.94 2.72 -16.76
C ASP A 101 -4.13 1.42 -16.75
N ALA A 102 -4.54 0.42 -16.01
CA ALA A 102 -3.77 -0.83 -15.84
C ALA A 102 -4.61 -2.08 -16.14
N PRO A 103 -5.12 -2.24 -17.37
CA PRO A 103 -6.05 -3.32 -17.70
C PRO A 103 -5.42 -4.72 -17.70
N TYR A 104 -4.10 -4.82 -17.74
CA TYR A 104 -3.39 -6.10 -17.75
C TYR A 104 -2.66 -6.38 -16.44
N ILE A 105 -3.03 -5.69 -15.35
CA ILE A 105 -2.44 -5.89 -14.02
C ILE A 105 -3.49 -6.47 -13.09
N THR A 106 -3.23 -7.64 -12.53
CA THR A 106 -4.02 -8.22 -11.44
C THR A 106 -3.11 -9.05 -10.53
N GLY A 107 -3.48 -9.16 -9.28
CA GLY A 107 -2.74 -9.92 -8.27
C GLY A 107 -1.44 -9.24 -7.83
N GLN A 108 -1.22 -7.97 -8.17
CA GLN A 108 0.00 -7.25 -7.85
C GLN A 108 -0.19 -6.30 -6.69
N VAL A 109 0.87 -6.11 -5.93
CA VAL A 109 0.92 -5.16 -4.81
C VAL A 109 2.08 -4.21 -5.08
N ILE A 110 1.77 -2.94 -5.19
CA ILE A 110 2.75 -1.89 -5.52
C ILE A 110 3.10 -1.13 -4.24
N ALA A 111 4.38 -1.13 -3.89
CA ALA A 111 4.87 -0.32 -2.77
C ALA A 111 5.01 1.14 -3.21
N VAL A 112 4.41 2.05 -2.43
CA VAL A 112 4.51 3.50 -2.61
C VAL A 112 5.12 4.05 -1.33
N ASP A 113 6.42 3.95 -1.22
CA ASP A 113 7.12 4.06 0.06
C ASP A 113 8.45 4.84 0.01
N GLY A 114 8.73 5.48 -1.11
CA GLY A 114 10.00 6.18 -1.28
C GLY A 114 11.23 5.28 -1.15
N GLY A 115 11.07 3.98 -1.37
CA GLY A 115 12.14 3.00 -1.23
C GLY A 115 12.37 2.51 0.20
N ARG A 116 11.48 2.82 1.13
CA ARG A 116 11.66 2.46 2.55
C ARG A 116 11.78 0.95 2.77
N SER A 117 11.03 0.15 2.03
CA SER A 117 11.01 -1.30 2.22
C SER A 117 12.32 -1.99 1.82
N ILE A 118 13.09 -1.36 0.94
CA ILE A 118 14.37 -1.91 0.47
C ILE A 118 15.59 -1.13 1.00
N ALA A 119 15.37 -0.04 1.71
CA ALA A 119 16.46 0.73 2.32
C ALA A 119 17.10 -0.05 3.48
N LEU A 120 18.42 0.04 3.58
CA LEU A 120 19.19 -0.59 4.65
C LEU A 120 19.13 0.17 5.97
#